data_bbf5fbac71c969d4f7c2c8b6005b9070
#
_entry.id   bbf5fbac71c969d4f7c2c8b6005b9070
#
_cell.length_a   1.000
_cell.length_b   1.000
_cell.length_c   1.000
_cell.angle_alpha   90.00
_cell.angle_beta   90.00
_cell.angle_gamma   90.00
#
_symmetry.space_group_name_H-M   'P 1'
#
loop_
_entity.id
_entity.type
_entity.pdbx_description
1 polymer ?
#
loop_
_entity_poly.entity_id
_entity_poly.type
_entity_poly.pdbx_seq_one_letter_code
_entity_poly.pdbx_strand_id
1 'polypeptide(L)'
;MAEQRACLIIGAGEGVGASAARAFAREGLIVCLTRRPRHIAELQALADEIKADGGRAMAFGVDARNEEDMVALYDRIEAEVAPLEVVVFNIGANVWFPIVDTTSRVYTKVWEMAGFSGFLAGREAARVMLPRQRGTVIFTGATASVRGAATFSAFAGAKHALRALAQSMARELGPQGIHVAHVVVDGMIDGTFARTNFADTAERVARGEVLDPAEIAKAYVFLHNQAKCAWTHEMDIRPWQEKW
;
A
#
# COMPACT_ATOMS: atom_id res chain seq x y z
N MET A 1 -25.13 -15.01 -9.54
CA MET A 1 -24.56 -13.86 -8.78
C MET A 1 -23.08 -13.83 -9.07
N ALA A 2 -22.48 -12.66 -9.30
CA ALA A 2 -21.03 -12.57 -9.46
C ALA A 2 -20.33 -13.06 -8.17
N GLU A 3 -19.22 -13.78 -8.31
CA GLU A 3 -18.41 -14.24 -7.18
C GLU A 3 -17.95 -13.04 -6.37
N GLN A 4 -18.20 -13.05 -5.05
CA GLN A 4 -17.72 -11.99 -4.16
C GLN A 4 -16.21 -12.11 -3.98
N ARG A 5 -15.50 -10.98 -4.02
CA ARG A 5 -14.05 -10.92 -3.90
C ARG A 5 -13.65 -9.79 -2.95
N ALA A 6 -12.57 -9.98 -2.21
CA ALA A 6 -12.07 -9.00 -1.26
C ALA A 6 -10.80 -8.29 -1.75
N CYS A 7 -10.65 -7.05 -1.30
CA CYS A 7 -9.42 -6.27 -1.42
C CYS A 7 -8.92 -5.89 -0.01
N LEU A 8 -7.69 -6.24 0.34
CA LEU A 8 -7.08 -5.86 1.60
C LEU A 8 -6.16 -4.66 1.40
N ILE A 9 -6.43 -3.56 2.13
CA ILE A 9 -5.59 -2.37 2.18
C ILE A 9 -4.82 -2.32 3.50
N ILE A 10 -3.53 -2.62 3.46
CA ILE A 10 -2.64 -2.56 4.63
C ILE A 10 -2.03 -1.17 4.70
N GLY A 11 -2.45 -0.39 5.70
CA GLY A 11 -2.15 1.02 5.80
C GLY A 11 -3.25 1.90 5.16
N ALA A 12 -4.52 1.59 5.44
CA ALA A 12 -5.71 2.32 4.99
C ALA A 12 -5.89 3.64 5.76
N GLY A 13 -4.81 4.43 5.85
CA GLY A 13 -4.86 5.78 6.40
C GLY A 13 -5.37 6.78 5.38
N GLU A 14 -5.59 8.01 5.84
CA GLU A 14 -5.86 9.17 5.00
C GLU A 14 -4.86 9.27 3.84
N GLY A 15 -5.29 9.75 2.70
CA GLY A 15 -4.49 9.83 1.48
C GLY A 15 -4.57 8.57 0.62
N VAL A 16 -3.43 8.01 0.23
CA VAL A 16 -3.37 6.90 -0.74
C VAL A 16 -4.17 5.67 -0.29
N GLY A 17 -4.06 5.28 0.98
CA GLY A 17 -4.76 4.10 1.48
C GLY A 17 -6.29 4.24 1.43
N ALA A 18 -6.82 5.37 1.85
CA ALA A 18 -8.25 5.66 1.77
C ALA A 18 -8.73 5.80 0.31
N SER A 19 -7.93 6.45 -0.55
CA SER A 19 -8.26 6.58 -1.98
C SER A 19 -8.27 5.25 -2.69
N ALA A 20 -7.30 4.37 -2.42
CA ALA A 20 -7.27 3.00 -2.94
C ALA A 20 -8.50 2.20 -2.47
N ALA A 21 -8.87 2.34 -1.19
CA ALA A 21 -10.05 1.69 -0.64
C ALA A 21 -11.33 2.08 -1.39
N ARG A 22 -11.55 3.38 -1.58
CA ARG A 22 -12.71 3.87 -2.34
C ARG A 22 -12.68 3.41 -3.80
N ALA A 23 -11.50 3.41 -4.42
CA ALA A 23 -11.36 2.98 -5.81
C ALA A 23 -11.71 1.49 -5.98
N PHE A 24 -11.16 0.59 -5.15
CA PHE A 24 -11.48 -0.83 -5.23
C PHE A 24 -12.91 -1.16 -4.79
N ALA A 25 -13.53 -0.37 -3.90
CA ALA A 25 -14.95 -0.51 -3.58
C ALA A 25 -15.85 -0.21 -4.80
N ARG A 26 -15.49 0.80 -5.62
CA ARG A 26 -16.18 1.12 -6.89
C ARG A 26 -16.02 0.02 -7.94
N GLU A 27 -14.91 -0.73 -7.92
CA GLU A 27 -14.72 -1.95 -8.73
C GLU A 27 -15.56 -3.13 -8.23
N GLY A 28 -16.34 -2.95 -7.17
CA GLY A 28 -17.24 -3.97 -6.62
C GLY A 28 -16.60 -4.95 -5.65
N LEU A 29 -15.33 -4.74 -5.23
CA LEU A 29 -14.71 -5.57 -4.21
C LEU A 29 -15.18 -5.20 -2.80
N ILE A 30 -15.16 -6.17 -1.89
CA ILE A 30 -15.33 -5.92 -0.45
C ILE A 30 -13.99 -5.45 0.10
N VAL A 31 -13.92 -4.22 0.59
CA VAL A 31 -12.64 -3.64 1.01
C VAL A 31 -12.41 -3.88 2.50
N CYS A 32 -11.33 -4.60 2.80
CA CYS A 32 -10.83 -4.84 4.15
C CYS A 32 -9.76 -3.80 4.48
N LEU A 33 -10.08 -2.89 5.41
CA LEU A 33 -9.22 -1.77 5.80
C LEU A 33 -8.41 -2.14 7.02
N THR A 34 -7.09 -1.95 7.02
CA THR A 34 -6.31 -2.20 8.24
C THR A 34 -5.29 -1.12 8.56
N ARG A 35 -5.20 -0.83 9.84
CA ARG A 35 -4.19 -0.03 10.54
C ARG A 35 -4.05 -0.55 11.96
N ARG A 36 -3.05 -0.04 12.70
CA ARG A 36 -2.88 -0.38 14.13
C ARG A 36 -4.16 -0.16 14.93
N PRO A 37 -4.44 -0.98 15.96
CA PRO A 37 -5.70 -0.94 16.72
C PRO A 37 -6.11 0.45 17.24
N ARG A 38 -5.14 1.29 17.59
CA ARG A 38 -5.42 2.67 18.06
C ARG A 38 -6.12 3.57 17.03
N HIS A 39 -6.16 3.16 15.75
CA HIS A 39 -6.79 3.89 14.65
C HIS A 39 -8.10 3.23 14.19
N ILE A 40 -8.68 2.34 15.00
CA ILE A 40 -9.89 1.60 14.59
C ILE A 40 -11.09 2.52 14.35
N ALA A 41 -11.23 3.59 15.10
CA ALA A 41 -12.32 4.54 14.92
C ALA A 41 -12.23 5.27 13.56
N GLU A 42 -11.03 5.65 13.14
CA GLU A 42 -10.79 6.29 11.84
C GLU A 42 -11.07 5.31 10.69
N LEU A 43 -10.69 4.03 10.87
CA LEU A 43 -10.98 2.98 9.89
C LEU A 43 -12.48 2.71 9.78
N GLN A 44 -13.19 2.71 10.91
CA GLN A 44 -14.63 2.49 10.92
C GLN A 44 -15.34 3.65 10.21
N ALA A 45 -14.94 4.89 10.46
CA ALA A 45 -15.48 6.05 9.75
C ALA A 45 -15.29 5.95 8.23
N LEU A 46 -14.10 5.53 7.76
CA LEU A 46 -13.85 5.30 6.33
C LEU A 46 -14.70 4.14 5.78
N ALA A 47 -14.87 3.06 6.55
CA ALA A 47 -15.71 1.95 6.14
C ALA A 47 -17.17 2.37 6.01
N ASP A 48 -17.67 3.20 6.91
CA ASP A 48 -19.05 3.67 6.90
C ASP A 48 -19.30 4.70 5.77
N GLU A 49 -18.30 5.54 5.45
CA GLU A 49 -18.33 6.39 4.27
C GLU A 49 -18.44 5.57 2.98
N ILE A 50 -17.57 4.54 2.81
CA ILE A 50 -17.62 3.66 1.63
C ILE A 50 -18.96 2.96 1.51
N LYS A 51 -19.57 2.54 2.62
CA LYS A 51 -20.92 1.93 2.63
C LYS A 51 -22.00 2.93 2.25
N ALA A 52 -21.92 4.17 2.74
CA ALA A 52 -22.85 5.23 2.39
C ALA A 52 -22.82 5.55 0.87
N ASP A 53 -21.64 5.40 0.25
CA ASP A 53 -21.43 5.54 -1.20
C ASP A 53 -21.86 4.27 -1.99
N GLY A 54 -22.49 3.28 -1.34
CA GLY A 54 -22.97 2.04 -1.95
C GLY A 54 -21.92 0.94 -2.09
N GLY A 55 -20.71 1.15 -1.59
CA GLY A 55 -19.65 0.14 -1.55
C GLY A 55 -19.79 -0.81 -0.34
N ARG A 56 -18.82 -1.72 -0.20
CA ARG A 56 -18.72 -2.65 0.92
C ARG A 56 -17.36 -2.54 1.55
N ALA A 57 -17.29 -2.29 2.86
CA ALA A 57 -16.03 -2.16 3.58
C ALA A 57 -16.12 -2.69 5.00
N MET A 58 -15.01 -3.19 5.52
CA MET A 58 -14.84 -3.68 6.89
C MET A 58 -13.51 -3.15 7.46
N ALA A 59 -13.50 -2.83 8.75
CA ALA A 59 -12.34 -2.29 9.46
C ALA A 59 -11.71 -3.34 10.39
N PHE A 60 -10.37 -3.46 10.34
CA PHE A 60 -9.58 -4.38 11.16
C PHE A 60 -8.43 -3.63 11.84
N GLY A 61 -8.41 -3.64 13.17
CA GLY A 61 -7.31 -3.09 13.95
C GLY A 61 -6.18 -4.12 14.08
N VAL A 62 -5.12 -4.01 13.24
CA VAL A 62 -4.01 -4.97 13.19
C VAL A 62 -2.68 -4.23 13.14
N ASP A 63 -1.68 -4.71 13.87
CA ASP A 63 -0.29 -4.27 13.69
C ASP A 63 0.40 -5.16 12.65
N ALA A 64 0.62 -4.64 11.46
CA ALA A 64 1.21 -5.40 10.35
C ALA A 64 2.65 -5.91 10.61
N ARG A 65 3.28 -5.51 11.71
CA ARG A 65 4.58 -6.03 12.15
C ARG A 65 4.46 -7.31 12.98
N ASN A 66 3.27 -7.62 13.48
CA ASN A 66 3.00 -8.84 14.22
C ASN A 66 2.61 -9.94 13.25
N GLU A 67 3.41 -11.00 13.20
CA GLU A 67 3.20 -12.12 12.29
C GLU A 67 1.92 -12.88 12.58
N GLU A 68 1.63 -13.16 13.85
CA GLU A 68 0.43 -13.88 14.27
C GLU A 68 -0.84 -13.10 13.93
N ASP A 69 -0.84 -11.78 14.18
CA ASP A 69 -1.95 -10.90 13.81
C ASP A 69 -2.20 -10.88 12.30
N MET A 70 -1.11 -10.89 11.50
CA MET A 70 -1.21 -10.90 10.04
C MET A 70 -1.76 -12.23 9.52
N VAL A 71 -1.28 -13.36 10.01
CA VAL A 71 -1.82 -14.69 9.67
C VAL A 71 -3.32 -14.75 9.99
N ALA A 72 -3.69 -14.38 11.22
CA ALA A 72 -5.09 -14.39 11.66
C ALA A 72 -5.98 -13.45 10.83
N LEU A 73 -5.47 -12.28 10.41
CA LEU A 73 -6.20 -11.36 9.54
C LEU A 73 -6.55 -12.01 8.19
N TYR A 74 -5.57 -12.63 7.54
CA TYR A 74 -5.79 -13.26 6.24
C TYR A 74 -6.75 -14.43 6.34
N ASP A 75 -6.57 -15.30 7.34
CA ASP A 75 -7.47 -16.43 7.58
C ASP A 75 -8.91 -15.96 7.83
N ARG A 76 -9.08 -14.92 8.63
CA ARG A 76 -10.38 -14.32 8.91
C ARG A 76 -11.04 -13.74 7.66
N ILE A 77 -10.31 -13.02 6.82
CA ILE A 77 -10.86 -12.45 5.58
C ILE A 77 -11.30 -13.57 4.63
N GLU A 78 -10.47 -14.60 4.44
CA GLU A 78 -10.79 -15.74 3.58
C GLU A 78 -12.03 -16.51 4.08
N ALA A 79 -12.18 -16.69 5.40
CA ALA A 79 -13.25 -17.46 5.99
C ALA A 79 -14.56 -16.68 6.14
N GLU A 80 -14.50 -15.40 6.53
CA GLU A 80 -15.67 -14.64 6.98
C GLU A 80 -16.13 -13.56 5.98
N VAL A 81 -15.27 -13.14 5.04
CA VAL A 81 -15.58 -12.03 4.13
C VAL A 81 -15.73 -12.49 2.69
N ALA A 82 -14.63 -12.81 2.03
CA ALA A 82 -14.57 -13.33 0.66
C ALA A 82 -13.10 -13.69 0.31
N PRO A 83 -12.88 -14.49 -0.75
CA PRO A 83 -11.55 -14.74 -1.28
C PRO A 83 -10.82 -13.44 -1.61
N LEU A 84 -9.57 -13.31 -1.13
CA LEU A 84 -8.70 -12.16 -1.41
C LEU A 84 -8.26 -12.15 -2.88
N GLU A 85 -8.67 -11.13 -3.60
CA GLU A 85 -8.30 -10.89 -5.00
C GLU A 85 -7.19 -9.85 -5.11
N VAL A 86 -7.19 -8.84 -4.21
CA VAL A 86 -6.21 -7.75 -4.22
C VAL A 86 -5.64 -7.53 -2.82
N VAL A 87 -4.33 -7.36 -2.74
CA VAL A 87 -3.66 -6.88 -1.53
C VAL A 87 -2.83 -5.66 -1.89
N VAL A 88 -3.08 -4.53 -1.22
CA VAL A 88 -2.28 -3.31 -1.35
C VAL A 88 -1.51 -3.09 -0.04
N PHE A 89 -0.20 -3.18 -0.10
CA PHE A 89 0.69 -2.80 0.99
C PHE A 89 1.08 -1.33 0.85
N ASN A 90 0.53 -0.47 1.72
CA ASN A 90 0.67 0.98 1.65
C ASN A 90 1.23 1.60 2.95
N ILE A 91 2.04 0.86 3.71
CA ILE A 91 2.67 1.43 4.89
C ILE A 91 3.85 2.32 4.48
N GLY A 92 3.80 3.58 4.94
CA GLY A 92 4.91 4.53 4.87
C GLY A 92 5.99 4.16 5.91
N ALA A 93 6.36 5.01 6.75
CA ALA A 93 7.42 5.10 7.74
C ALA A 93 8.43 6.18 7.33
N ASN A 94 7.90 7.23 6.72
CA ASN A 94 8.72 8.35 6.28
C ASN A 94 9.27 9.11 7.50
N VAL A 95 10.59 9.03 7.67
CA VAL A 95 11.34 9.76 8.68
C VAL A 95 12.63 10.29 8.05
N TRP A 96 13.12 11.41 8.56
CA TRP A 96 14.38 12.00 8.11
C TRP A 96 15.21 12.44 9.31
N PHE A 97 16.42 11.88 9.41
CA PHE A 97 17.42 12.21 10.41
C PHE A 97 18.81 12.21 9.77
N PRO A 98 19.73 13.11 10.15
CA PRO A 98 21.14 12.97 9.80
C PRO A 98 21.64 11.57 10.18
N ILE A 99 22.59 11.03 9.41
CA ILE A 99 23.06 9.66 9.64
C ILE A 99 23.62 9.45 11.06
N VAL A 100 24.30 10.46 11.60
CA VAL A 100 24.88 10.41 12.95
C VAL A 100 23.80 10.42 14.07
N ASP A 101 22.61 10.96 13.79
CA ASP A 101 21.48 11.06 14.71
C ASP A 101 20.49 9.91 14.51
N THR A 102 20.67 9.10 13.46
CA THR A 102 19.81 7.93 13.19
C THR A 102 20.18 6.80 14.13
N THR A 103 19.41 6.67 15.22
CA THR A 103 19.64 5.60 16.20
C THR A 103 19.28 4.23 15.62
N SER A 104 19.92 3.16 16.13
CA SER A 104 19.57 1.77 15.76
C SER A 104 18.07 1.49 15.97
N ARG A 105 17.48 2.04 17.03
CA ARG A 105 16.05 1.91 17.31
C ARG A 105 15.19 2.51 16.19
N VAL A 106 15.52 3.71 15.70
CA VAL A 106 14.80 4.36 14.59
C VAL A 106 14.96 3.53 13.33
N TYR A 107 16.19 3.17 12.99
CA TYR A 107 16.50 2.38 11.79
C TYR A 107 15.72 1.05 11.76
N THR A 108 15.79 0.28 12.84
CA THR A 108 15.07 -1.00 12.98
C THR A 108 13.56 -0.81 12.88
N LYS A 109 12.98 0.19 13.60
CA LYS A 109 11.53 0.42 13.55
C LYS A 109 11.02 0.80 12.16
N VAL A 110 11.77 1.59 11.42
CA VAL A 110 11.42 1.95 10.03
C VAL A 110 11.47 0.71 9.13
N TRP A 111 12.50 -0.13 9.30
CA TRP A 111 12.62 -1.38 8.57
C TRP A 111 11.48 -2.36 8.90
N GLU A 112 11.15 -2.53 10.19
CA GLU A 112 9.99 -3.33 10.62
C GLU A 112 8.68 -2.85 10.00
N MET A 113 8.49 -1.53 9.91
CA MET A 113 7.25 -0.93 9.40
C MET A 113 7.12 -1.01 7.89
N ALA A 114 8.17 -0.80 7.11
CA ALA A 114 8.09 -0.67 5.66
C ALA A 114 8.71 -1.84 4.89
N GLY A 115 9.65 -2.57 5.49
CA GLY A 115 10.29 -3.76 4.89
C GLY A 115 9.68 -5.05 5.41
N PHE A 116 9.85 -5.34 6.71
CA PHE A 116 9.42 -6.60 7.30
C PHE A 116 7.89 -6.81 7.23
N SER A 117 7.09 -5.81 7.56
CA SER A 117 5.64 -5.95 7.43
C SER A 117 5.19 -6.13 5.97
N GLY A 118 5.96 -5.59 5.01
CA GLY A 118 5.76 -5.86 3.58
C GLY A 118 6.00 -7.33 3.22
N PHE A 119 7.03 -7.93 3.81
CA PHE A 119 7.28 -9.37 3.68
C PHE A 119 6.11 -10.21 4.25
N LEU A 120 5.65 -9.91 5.46
CA LEU A 120 4.51 -10.63 6.05
C LEU A 120 3.26 -10.49 5.18
N ALA A 121 2.96 -9.28 4.71
CA ALA A 121 1.83 -9.03 3.82
C ALA A 121 1.92 -9.82 2.51
N GLY A 122 3.08 -9.82 1.87
CA GLY A 122 3.31 -10.52 0.60
C GLY A 122 3.27 -12.04 0.76
N ARG A 123 3.89 -12.57 1.82
CA ARG A 123 3.88 -14.01 2.11
C ARG A 123 2.46 -14.54 2.33
N GLU A 124 1.68 -13.87 3.16
CA GLU A 124 0.31 -14.28 3.43
C GLU A 124 -0.60 -14.11 2.19
N ALA A 125 -0.40 -13.05 1.40
CA ALA A 125 -1.08 -12.92 0.12
C ALA A 125 -0.77 -14.11 -0.81
N ALA A 126 0.49 -14.50 -0.95
CA ALA A 126 0.89 -15.66 -1.73
C ALA A 126 0.25 -16.94 -1.21
N ARG A 127 0.27 -17.17 0.12
CA ARG A 127 -0.33 -18.35 0.75
C ARG A 127 -1.80 -18.55 0.38
N VAL A 128 -2.59 -17.49 0.41
CA VAL A 128 -4.04 -17.59 0.16
C VAL A 128 -4.41 -17.50 -1.33
N MET A 129 -3.57 -16.87 -2.17
CA MET A 129 -3.85 -16.68 -3.60
C MET A 129 -3.36 -17.84 -4.47
N LEU A 130 -2.23 -18.48 -4.11
CA LEU A 130 -1.62 -19.56 -4.91
C LEU A 130 -2.57 -20.73 -5.19
N PRO A 131 -3.37 -21.23 -4.24
CA PRO A 131 -4.30 -22.33 -4.53
C PRO A 131 -5.32 -22.01 -5.64
N ARG A 132 -5.62 -20.72 -5.85
CA ARG A 132 -6.55 -20.25 -6.88
C ARG A 132 -5.84 -19.79 -8.16
N GLN A 133 -4.52 -19.67 -8.15
CA GLN A 133 -3.69 -19.15 -9.26
C GLN A 133 -4.21 -17.80 -9.78
N ARG A 134 -4.71 -16.96 -8.87
CA ARG A 134 -5.34 -15.67 -9.16
C ARG A 134 -5.16 -14.72 -8.01
N GLY A 135 -4.74 -13.50 -8.30
CA GLY A 135 -4.62 -12.41 -7.34
C GLY A 135 -3.66 -11.33 -7.81
N THR A 136 -3.74 -10.18 -7.16
CA THR A 136 -2.86 -9.03 -7.39
C THR A 136 -2.29 -8.53 -6.07
N VAL A 137 -0.97 -8.40 -5.99
CA VAL A 137 -0.27 -7.82 -4.84
C VAL A 137 0.42 -6.55 -5.29
N ILE A 138 0.08 -5.41 -4.68
CA ILE A 138 0.63 -4.11 -5.01
C ILE A 138 1.41 -3.57 -3.82
N PHE A 139 2.69 -3.30 -4.02
CA PHE A 139 3.54 -2.65 -3.02
C PHE A 139 3.70 -1.17 -3.35
N THR A 140 3.26 -0.30 -2.44
CA THR A 140 3.48 1.14 -2.54
C THR A 140 4.93 1.46 -2.24
N GLY A 141 5.68 1.78 -3.28
CA GLY A 141 7.03 2.31 -3.21
C GLY A 141 7.05 3.82 -2.99
N ALA A 142 8.23 4.39 -3.16
CA ALA A 142 8.50 5.83 -3.04
C ALA A 142 9.76 6.17 -3.84
N THR A 143 10.10 7.44 -4.00
CA THR A 143 11.44 7.90 -4.41
C THR A 143 12.54 7.11 -3.70
N ALA A 144 12.35 6.89 -2.40
CA ALA A 144 13.26 6.14 -1.53
C ALA A 144 13.39 4.65 -1.88
N SER A 145 12.57 4.10 -2.79
CA SER A 145 12.72 2.73 -3.31
C SER A 145 13.78 2.61 -4.39
N VAL A 146 14.15 3.71 -5.04
CA VAL A 146 15.04 3.74 -6.20
C VAL A 146 16.30 4.58 -6.00
N ARG A 147 16.27 5.52 -5.06
CA ARG A 147 17.44 6.36 -4.71
C ARG A 147 17.43 6.75 -3.23
N GLY A 148 18.60 6.75 -2.61
CA GLY A 148 18.81 7.35 -1.28
C GLY A 148 18.93 8.87 -1.40
N ALA A 149 18.41 9.59 -0.39
CA ALA A 149 18.64 11.02 -0.24
C ALA A 149 19.28 11.30 1.12
N ALA A 150 19.90 12.46 1.26
CA ALA A 150 20.44 12.91 2.54
C ALA A 150 19.33 12.86 3.61
N THR A 151 19.64 12.41 4.79
CA THR A 151 18.75 12.25 5.95
C THR A 151 17.70 11.11 5.86
N PHE A 152 17.57 10.43 4.74
CA PHE A 152 16.55 9.37 4.54
C PHE A 152 17.12 7.94 4.64
N SER A 153 18.27 7.73 5.28
CA SER A 153 18.96 6.43 5.31
C SER A 153 18.08 5.27 5.77
N ALA A 154 17.31 5.44 6.84
CA ALA A 154 16.42 4.40 7.36
C ALA A 154 15.26 4.11 6.40
N PHE A 155 14.60 5.15 5.90
CA PHE A 155 13.46 5.02 5.00
C PHE A 155 13.87 4.44 3.63
N ALA A 156 14.97 4.92 3.06
CA ALA A 156 15.49 4.40 1.81
C ALA A 156 15.91 2.92 1.92
N GLY A 157 16.59 2.53 3.00
CA GLY A 157 16.94 1.15 3.25
C GLY A 157 15.72 0.21 3.28
N ALA A 158 14.66 0.62 3.99
CA ALA A 158 13.43 -0.17 4.08
C ALA A 158 12.66 -0.23 2.75
N LYS A 159 12.58 0.86 2.01
CA LYS A 159 11.88 0.91 0.71
C LYS A 159 12.64 0.20 -0.41
N HIS A 160 13.96 0.20 -0.42
CA HIS A 160 14.77 -0.64 -1.31
C HIS A 160 14.55 -2.14 -1.00
N ALA A 161 14.51 -2.51 0.28
CA ALA A 161 14.21 -3.89 0.68
C ALA A 161 12.81 -4.32 0.21
N LEU A 162 11.80 -3.45 0.35
CA LEU A 162 10.45 -3.71 -0.16
C LEU A 162 10.42 -3.90 -1.68
N ARG A 163 11.16 -3.07 -2.43
CA ARG A 163 11.28 -3.20 -3.89
C ARG A 163 11.94 -4.53 -4.28
N ALA A 164 13.03 -4.90 -3.61
CA ALA A 164 13.71 -6.18 -3.86
C ALA A 164 12.80 -7.39 -3.56
N LEU A 165 12.01 -7.33 -2.49
CA LEU A 165 10.99 -8.32 -2.18
C LEU A 165 9.96 -8.43 -3.32
N ALA A 166 9.39 -7.31 -3.76
CA ALA A 166 8.41 -7.29 -4.85
C ALA A 166 8.99 -7.91 -6.14
N GLN A 167 10.26 -7.63 -6.47
CA GLN A 167 10.94 -8.21 -7.63
C GLN A 167 11.11 -9.73 -7.52
N SER A 168 11.46 -10.24 -6.34
CA SER A 168 11.58 -11.67 -6.08
C SER A 168 10.22 -12.35 -6.21
N MET A 169 9.22 -11.82 -5.53
CA MET A 169 7.86 -12.35 -5.57
C MET A 169 7.25 -12.33 -6.98
N ALA A 170 7.48 -11.28 -7.77
CA ALA A 170 6.96 -11.21 -9.15
C ALA A 170 7.52 -12.33 -10.03
N ARG A 171 8.82 -12.66 -9.89
CA ARG A 171 9.45 -13.75 -10.65
C ARG A 171 8.97 -15.13 -10.21
N GLU A 172 8.76 -15.31 -8.91
CA GLU A 172 8.32 -16.58 -8.34
C GLU A 172 6.83 -16.84 -8.58
N LEU A 173 5.99 -15.84 -8.37
CA LEU A 173 4.54 -15.99 -8.35
C LEU A 173 3.87 -15.68 -9.70
N GLY A 174 4.50 -14.88 -10.55
CA GLY A 174 3.99 -14.55 -11.88
C GLY A 174 3.65 -15.77 -12.73
N PRO A 175 4.58 -16.75 -12.89
CA PRO A 175 4.28 -17.99 -13.59
C PRO A 175 3.14 -18.82 -12.97
N GLN A 176 2.81 -18.56 -11.70
CA GLN A 176 1.75 -19.21 -10.96
C GLN A 176 0.43 -18.40 -10.96
N GLY A 177 0.35 -17.37 -11.78
CA GLY A 177 -0.89 -16.63 -12.01
C GLY A 177 -1.17 -15.50 -11.02
N ILE A 178 -0.19 -15.10 -10.21
CA ILE A 178 -0.30 -13.99 -9.26
C ILE A 178 0.45 -12.76 -9.80
N HIS A 179 -0.25 -11.66 -9.97
CA HIS A 179 0.34 -10.39 -10.39
C HIS A 179 0.97 -9.66 -9.20
N VAL A 180 2.28 -9.43 -9.24
CA VAL A 180 3.00 -8.66 -8.21
C VAL A 180 3.55 -7.38 -8.82
N ALA A 181 3.07 -6.24 -8.35
CA ALA A 181 3.46 -4.92 -8.83
C ALA A 181 4.08 -4.07 -7.71
N HIS A 182 5.06 -3.25 -8.09
CA HIS A 182 5.67 -2.23 -7.25
C HIS A 182 5.43 -0.86 -7.88
N VAL A 183 4.81 0.07 -7.14
CA VAL A 183 4.50 1.40 -7.64
C VAL A 183 5.42 2.41 -6.96
N VAL A 184 6.34 3.00 -7.71
CA VAL A 184 7.20 4.09 -7.25
C VAL A 184 6.38 5.37 -7.26
N VAL A 185 5.94 5.81 -6.08
CA VAL A 185 5.26 7.11 -5.91
C VAL A 185 6.37 8.15 -5.67
N ASP A 186 6.82 8.79 -6.76
CA ASP A 186 7.96 9.69 -6.76
C ASP A 186 7.53 11.15 -6.70
N GLY A 187 7.34 11.65 -5.49
CA GLY A 187 6.98 13.03 -5.22
C GLY A 187 6.19 13.20 -3.92
N MET A 188 5.90 14.45 -3.61
CA MET A 188 5.02 14.79 -2.48
C MET A 188 3.59 14.37 -2.79
N ILE A 189 2.93 13.75 -1.83
CA ILE A 189 1.51 13.35 -1.93
C ILE A 189 0.67 14.35 -1.14
N ASP A 190 -0.43 14.82 -1.71
CA ASP A 190 -1.39 15.66 -0.97
C ASP A 190 -2.04 14.87 0.16
N GLY A 191 -2.04 15.44 1.35
CA GLY A 191 -2.59 14.83 2.55
C GLY A 191 -2.14 15.56 3.80
N THR A 192 -2.65 15.12 4.95
CA THR A 192 -2.36 15.75 6.25
C THR A 192 -0.86 15.85 6.52
N PHE A 193 -0.07 14.82 6.17
CA PHE A 193 1.38 14.86 6.36
C PHE A 193 2.03 16.03 5.61
N ALA A 194 1.73 16.19 4.33
CA ALA A 194 2.29 17.28 3.52
C ALA A 194 1.82 18.63 4.05
N ARG A 195 0.53 18.79 4.30
CA ARG A 195 -0.09 20.03 4.77
C ARG A 195 0.38 20.46 6.15
N THR A 196 0.74 19.50 7.03
CA THR A 196 1.26 19.78 8.37
C THR A 196 2.74 20.17 8.36
N ASN A 197 3.55 19.56 7.47
CA ASN A 197 5.00 19.72 7.51
C ASN A 197 5.54 20.75 6.50
N PHE A 198 4.75 21.12 5.49
CA PHE A 198 5.16 22.05 4.44
C PHE A 198 4.08 23.13 4.24
N ALA A 199 4.38 24.35 4.64
CA ALA A 199 3.44 25.47 4.65
C ALA A 199 2.95 25.86 3.23
N ASP A 200 3.77 25.60 2.20
CA ASP A 200 3.49 25.91 0.81
C ASP A 200 2.72 24.80 0.05
N THR A 201 2.26 23.78 0.76
CA THR A 201 1.59 22.61 0.13
C THR A 201 0.40 23.02 -0.73
N ALA A 202 -0.44 23.95 -0.27
CA ALA A 202 -1.62 24.38 -1.04
C ALA A 202 -1.24 25.06 -2.36
N GLU A 203 -0.20 25.90 -2.36
CA GLU A 203 0.31 26.55 -3.55
C GLU A 203 0.93 25.53 -4.52
N ARG A 204 1.65 24.55 -3.99
CA ARG A 204 2.24 23.45 -4.79
C ARG A 204 1.18 22.57 -5.43
N VAL A 205 0.09 22.28 -4.71
CA VAL A 205 -1.08 21.59 -5.29
C VAL A 205 -1.66 22.39 -6.46
N ALA A 206 -1.87 23.70 -6.28
CA ALA A 206 -2.40 24.56 -7.34
C ALA A 206 -1.49 24.61 -8.59
N ARG A 207 -0.19 24.41 -8.43
CA ARG A 207 0.77 24.36 -9.55
C ARG A 207 0.97 22.95 -10.13
N GLY A 208 0.31 21.92 -9.60
CA GLY A 208 0.44 20.53 -10.05
C GLY A 208 1.79 19.89 -9.68
N GLU A 209 2.41 20.33 -8.59
CA GLU A 209 3.69 19.82 -8.07
C GLU A 209 3.51 18.72 -7.01
N VAL A 210 2.27 18.33 -6.73
CA VAL A 210 1.93 17.36 -5.67
C VAL A 210 1.01 16.30 -6.26
N LEU A 211 1.22 15.05 -5.90
CA LEU A 211 0.41 13.92 -6.33
C LEU A 211 -0.94 13.92 -5.61
N ASP A 212 -2.01 13.79 -6.39
CA ASP A 212 -3.35 13.49 -5.85
C ASP A 212 -3.43 12.00 -5.49
N PRO A 213 -3.76 11.64 -4.24
CA PRO A 213 -3.97 10.26 -3.83
C PRO A 213 -4.98 9.50 -4.69
N ALA A 214 -5.99 10.19 -5.24
CA ALA A 214 -7.00 9.57 -6.10
C ALA A 214 -6.39 9.12 -7.45
N GLU A 215 -5.46 9.88 -8.02
CA GLU A 215 -4.77 9.50 -9.25
C GLU A 215 -3.82 8.30 -9.02
N ILE A 216 -3.18 8.23 -7.86
CA ILE A 216 -2.38 7.05 -7.46
C ILE A 216 -3.29 5.81 -7.36
N ALA A 217 -4.47 5.94 -6.76
CA ALA A 217 -5.43 4.85 -6.64
C ALA A 217 -5.93 4.33 -8.00
N LYS A 218 -6.10 5.21 -9.00
CA LYS A 218 -6.43 4.80 -10.38
C LYS A 218 -5.36 3.91 -10.99
N ALA A 219 -4.09 4.19 -10.73
CA ALA A 219 -3.00 3.34 -11.19
C ALA A 219 -3.04 1.95 -10.54
N TYR A 220 -3.43 1.84 -9.27
CA TYR A 220 -3.59 0.54 -8.61
C TYR A 220 -4.71 -0.28 -9.24
N VAL A 221 -5.85 0.34 -9.53
CA VAL A 221 -6.96 -0.30 -10.25
C VAL A 221 -6.53 -0.70 -11.67
N PHE A 222 -5.81 0.17 -12.38
CA PHE A 222 -5.26 -0.16 -13.70
C PHE A 222 -4.37 -1.41 -13.66
N LEU A 223 -3.44 -1.49 -12.70
CA LEU A 223 -2.57 -2.67 -12.53
C LEU A 223 -3.37 -3.93 -12.28
N HIS A 224 -4.38 -3.87 -11.40
CA HIS A 224 -5.22 -5.03 -11.12
C HIS A 224 -5.98 -5.52 -12.36
N ASN A 225 -6.47 -4.62 -13.19
CA ASN A 225 -7.30 -4.94 -14.35
C ASN A 225 -6.48 -5.36 -15.59
N GLN A 226 -5.16 -5.42 -15.53
CA GLN A 226 -4.32 -5.84 -16.65
C GLN A 226 -4.51 -7.32 -17.01
N ALA A 227 -4.54 -7.59 -18.31
CA ALA A 227 -4.53 -8.96 -18.80
C ALA A 227 -3.21 -9.67 -18.46
N LYS A 228 -3.26 -10.98 -18.16
CA LYS A 228 -2.07 -11.79 -17.81
C LYS A 228 -0.94 -11.72 -18.83
N CYS A 229 -1.22 -11.48 -20.10
CA CYS A 229 -0.21 -11.35 -21.15
C CYS A 229 0.55 -10.02 -21.16
N ALA A 230 0.14 -9.05 -20.32
CA ALA A 230 0.70 -7.69 -20.32
C ALA A 230 0.79 -7.07 -18.90
N TRP A 231 1.24 -7.84 -17.92
CA TRP A 231 1.40 -7.36 -16.55
C TRP A 231 2.58 -6.41 -16.39
N THR A 232 2.34 -5.27 -15.77
CA THR A 232 3.36 -4.31 -15.34
C THR A 232 3.89 -4.70 -13.97
N HIS A 233 5.19 -4.98 -13.88
CA HIS A 233 5.82 -5.26 -12.58
C HIS A 233 6.15 -3.98 -11.81
N GLU A 234 6.74 -2.98 -12.47
CA GLU A 234 7.10 -1.72 -11.82
C GLU A 234 6.52 -0.54 -12.61
N MET A 235 5.88 0.38 -11.89
CA MET A 235 5.32 1.61 -12.43
C MET A 235 5.83 2.81 -11.62
N ASP A 236 6.21 3.86 -12.31
CA ASP A 236 6.64 5.12 -11.73
C ASP A 236 5.57 6.19 -11.94
N ILE A 237 5.16 6.84 -10.86
CA ILE A 237 4.14 7.89 -10.86
C ILE A 237 4.72 9.11 -10.17
N ARG A 238 4.68 10.26 -10.85
CA ARG A 238 5.23 11.51 -10.34
C ARG A 238 4.45 12.72 -10.86
N PRO A 239 4.51 13.87 -10.16
CA PRO A 239 4.09 15.14 -10.76
C PRO A 239 4.93 15.44 -12.00
N TRP A 240 4.33 16.08 -12.99
CA TRP A 240 5.01 16.40 -14.25
C TRP A 240 6.23 17.34 -14.09
N GLN A 241 6.29 18.08 -12.98
CA GLN A 241 7.40 18.97 -12.62
C GLN A 241 8.47 18.34 -11.70
N GLU A 242 8.29 17.08 -11.29
CA GLU A 242 9.27 16.42 -10.41
C GLU A 242 10.64 16.30 -11.09
N LYS A 243 11.68 16.67 -10.34
CA LYS A 243 13.06 16.62 -10.84
C LYS A 243 13.68 15.26 -10.55
N TRP A 244 14.31 14.72 -11.56
CA TRP A 244 15.00 13.42 -11.48
C TRP A 244 16.35 13.52 -10.79
#